data_bbd720969cd73c043a7e995841c075f2
#
_entry.id   bbd720969cd73c043a7e995841c075f2
#
_cell.length_a   1.000
_cell.length_b   1.000
_cell.length_c   1.000
_cell.angle_alpha   90.00
_cell.angle_beta   90.00
_cell.angle_gamma   90.00
#
_symmetry.space_group_name_H-M   'P 1'
#
loop_
_entity.id
_entity.type
_entity.pdbx_description
1 polymer ?
#
loop_
_entity_poly.entity_id
_entity_poly.type
_entity_poly.pdbx_seq_one_letter_code
_entity_poly.pdbx_strand_id
1 'polypeptide(L)' 'MQAQEEKDIICPYCWQSITILVDQTIEHQEYIEDCQVCCNPILINVILV' A
#
# COMPACT_ATOMS: atom_id res chain seq x y z
N MET A 1 -2.98 -20.91 3.05
CA MET A 1 -2.26 -19.90 3.85
C MET A 1 -2.01 -18.69 2.98
N GLN A 2 -2.36 -17.52 3.47
CA GLN A 2 -2.15 -16.28 2.72
C GLN A 2 -0.88 -15.58 3.18
N ALA A 3 -0.02 -15.23 2.22
CA ALA A 3 1.19 -14.46 2.48
C ALA A 3 0.92 -12.96 2.45
N GLN A 4 -0.27 -12.55 2.01
CA GLN A 4 -0.64 -11.15 1.87
C GLN A 4 -1.50 -10.69 3.05
N GLU A 5 -1.26 -9.46 3.49
CA GLU A 5 -2.03 -8.84 4.56
C GLU A 5 -2.52 -7.48 4.11
N GLU A 6 -3.76 -7.15 4.48
CA GLU A 6 -4.34 -5.85 4.18
C GLU A 6 -3.84 -4.81 5.17
N LYS A 7 -3.42 -3.67 4.66
CA LYS A 7 -2.99 -2.52 5.46
C LYS A 7 -3.72 -1.27 5.00
N ASP A 8 -4.15 -0.46 5.96
CA ASP A 8 -4.77 0.82 5.66
C ASP A 8 -3.72 1.92 5.68
N ILE A 9 -3.72 2.74 4.64
CA ILE A 9 -2.83 3.89 4.55
C ILE A 9 -3.65 5.13 4.21
N ILE A 10 -3.06 6.29 4.43
CA ILE A 10 -3.68 7.57 4.09
C ILE A 10 -3.07 8.08 2.79
N CYS A 11 -3.94 8.35 1.82
CA CYS A 11 -3.50 8.93 0.56
C CYS A 11 -2.97 10.36 0.80
N PRO A 12 -1.74 10.67 0.36
CA PRO A 12 -1.16 12.00 0.58
C PRO A 12 -1.77 13.09 -0.28
N TYR A 13 -2.62 12.73 -1.25
CA TYR A 13 -3.24 13.69 -2.13
C TYR A 13 -4.64 14.09 -1.68
N CYS A 14 -5.48 13.11 -1.33
CA CYS A 14 -6.87 13.37 -0.95
C CYS A 14 -7.15 13.12 0.53
N TRP A 15 -6.18 12.59 1.28
CA TRP A 15 -6.26 12.31 2.71
C TRP A 15 -7.33 11.29 3.09
N GLN A 16 -7.72 10.44 2.15
CA GLN A 16 -8.65 9.37 2.42
C GLN A 16 -7.89 8.10 2.76
N SER A 17 -8.51 7.27 3.62
CA SER A 17 -7.95 5.97 3.96
C SER A 17 -8.18 5.00 2.80
N ILE A 18 -7.13 4.32 2.39
CA ILE A 18 -7.22 3.27 1.37
C ILE A 18 -6.55 2.01 1.89
N THR A 19 -6.95 0.88 1.34
CA THR A 19 -6.41 -0.43 1.74
C THR A 19 -5.48 -0.95 0.66
N ILE A 20 -4.30 -1.38 1.07
CA ILE A 20 -3.32 -2.00 0.16
C ILE A 20 -3.03 -3.41 0.64
N LEU A 21 -2.49 -4.24 -0.26
CA LEU A 21 -2.04 -5.58 0.07
C LEU A 21 -0.52 -5.58 0.21
N VAL A 22 -0.06 -6.18 1.30
CA VAL A 22 1.38 -6.29 1.60
C VAL A 22 1.76 -7.76 1.60
N ASP A 23 2.80 -8.11 0.85
CA ASP A 23 3.30 -9.48 0.80
C ASP A 23 4.24 -9.71 1.99
N GLN A 24 3.85 -10.60 2.89
CA GLN A 24 4.59 -10.90 4.11
C GLN A 24 5.87 -11.69 3.85
N THR A 25 6.06 -12.21 2.65
CA THR A 25 7.25 -13.00 2.31
C THR A 25 8.39 -12.17 1.76
N ILE A 26 8.16 -10.89 1.48
CA ILE A 26 9.15 -9.98 0.91
C ILE A 26 9.50 -8.90 1.92
N GLU A 27 10.76 -8.83 2.32
CA GLU A 27 11.20 -7.88 3.36
C GLU A 27 11.13 -6.43 2.91
N HIS A 28 11.39 -6.18 1.63
CA HIS A 28 11.36 -4.83 1.08
C HIS A 28 10.57 -4.82 -0.21
N GLN A 29 9.52 -4.02 -0.23
CA GLN A 29 8.64 -3.87 -1.38
C GLN A 29 8.52 -2.41 -1.73
N GLU A 30 8.65 -2.11 -3.02
CA GLU A 30 8.44 -0.76 -3.53
C GLU A 30 7.64 -0.86 -4.81
N TYR A 31 6.49 -0.20 -4.86
CA TYR A 31 5.62 -0.23 -6.02
C TYR A 31 4.70 0.98 -6.01
N ILE A 32 4.03 1.20 -7.14
CA ILE A 32 3.08 2.30 -7.28
C ILE A 32 1.67 1.75 -7.25
N GLU A 33 0.83 2.33 -6.39
CA GLU A 33 -0.57 1.98 -6.26
C GLU A 33 -1.43 3.20 -6.54
N ASP A 34 -2.49 3.04 -7.33
CA ASP A 34 -3.39 4.15 -7.62
C ASP A 34 -4.38 4.33 -6.47
N CYS A 35 -4.57 5.58 -6.06
CA CYS A 35 -5.60 5.90 -5.08
C CYS A 35 -6.97 5.67 -5.69
N GLN A 36 -7.84 4.96 -4.97
CA GLN A 36 -9.18 4.63 -5.46
C GLN A 36 -10.14 5.81 -5.42
N VAL A 37 -9.77 6.87 -4.72
CA VAL A 37 -10.62 8.05 -4.55
C VAL A 37 -10.25 9.16 -5.51
N CYS A 38 -8.97 9.54 -5.55
CA CYS A 38 -8.51 10.66 -6.38
C CYS A 38 -7.74 10.21 -7.63
N CYS A 39 -7.48 8.91 -7.77
CA CYS A 39 -6.81 8.30 -8.92
C CYS A 39 -5.37 8.76 -9.14
N ASN A 40 -4.74 9.35 -8.13
CA ASN A 40 -3.33 9.73 -8.21
C ASN A 40 -2.43 8.56 -7.86
N PRO A 41 -1.27 8.42 -8.49
CA PRO A 41 -0.32 7.36 -8.16
C PRO A 41 0.34 7.62 -6.82
N ILE A 42 0.43 6.58 -6.00
CA ILE A 42 1.05 6.64 -4.68
C ILE A 42 2.24 5.69 -4.67
N LEU A 43 3.40 6.20 -4.30
CA LEU A 43 4.57 5.34 -4.12
C LEU A 43 4.46 4.63 -2.77
N ILE A 44 4.40 3.30 -2.83
CA ILE A 44 4.32 2.46 -1.65
C ILE A 44 5.71 1.88 -1.37
N ASN A 45 6.18 2.04 -0.15
CA ASN A 45 7.46 1.49 0.28
C ASN A 45 7.22 0.76 1.60
N VAL A 46 7.37 -0.57 1.57
CA VAL A 46 7.13 -1.42 2.72
C VAL A 46 8.42 -2.08 3.13
N ILE A 47 8.77 -1.95 4.41
CA ILE A 47 9.94 -2.61 4.97
C ILE A 47 9.46 -3.46 6.14
N LEU A 48 9.71 -4.77 6.05
CA LEU A 48 9.39 -5.73 7.10
C LEU A 48 10.64 -6.00 7.92
N VAL A 49 10.49 -5.94 9.22
CA VAL A 49 11.61 -6.19 10.15
C VAL A 49 11.39 -7.46 10.95
#